data_92e679ec48ee47525515d73c8f3b5b5b
#
_entry.id   92e679ec48ee47525515d73c8f3b5b5b
#
_cell.length_a   1.000
_cell.length_b   1.000
_cell.length_c   1.000
_cell.angle_alpha   90.00
_cell.angle_beta   90.00
_cell.angle_gamma   90.00
#
_symmetry.space_group_name_H-M   'P 1'
#
loop_
_entity.id
_entity.type
_entity.pdbx_description
1 polymer ?
#
loop_
_entity_poly.entity_id
_entity_poly.type
_entity_poly.pdbx_seq_one_letter_code
_entity_poly.pdbx_strand_id
1 'polypeptide(L)'
;MNTCARGPLIAIAFVACPLLALQAQLPIGRAALDGLDYPTIDFRPPIPDEYDVAGVPVLLLEDHALPLVSVYARFKGGYGLFGRESYAVGTALPSQIRYGGTKELSPDSVDKALEYYAIQTSFGGAGEALSATMNTLVQHLPAAMELWGAMLAEPAFDSTQVEIWRARQRESIRRRADNPGGLAFSEFNRLLYGDHPIGWEMEDTDLSPELLSSQSLAELHRRVVCRENLVLGLTGDMRWQDFRPLLEAFVRSLPACEGTVPPSPIPDIREEPGVYLIEKDLEQSVIVMAHTTDVRLADDSSYYSATIGNSILGGGGFSSRILSRVRTEAGFAYSASSLWTMPRRYDGLLGAITRTSPENTIPAIELILETMEGLRTAPPEAGEVQTAVERIVNGFVFNFETPGRIVSRTMFYLAQDLPSDWLERYLNGIQRVTAEGIHDAFARHLRPAEMMILIVGDPDRIGRDAIAALGPVTVLDIN
;
A
#
# COMPACT_ATOMS: atom_id res chain seq x y z
N MET A 1 25.31 -71.15 51.69
CA MET A 1 24.06 -71.79 52.14
C MET A 1 22.93 -70.85 51.81
N ASN A 2 22.03 -71.32 50.95
CA ASN A 2 20.88 -70.70 50.38
C ASN A 2 19.84 -70.20 51.36
N THR A 3 19.20 -69.07 51.13
CA THR A 3 17.76 -68.96 51.31
C THR A 3 17.18 -67.89 50.36
N CYS A 4 16.37 -68.37 49.40
CA CYS A 4 15.46 -67.58 48.56
C CYS A 4 14.34 -67.02 49.41
N ALA A 5 14.06 -65.72 49.23
CA ALA A 5 12.81 -65.13 49.67
C ALA A 5 11.97 -64.73 48.41
N ARG A 6 10.80 -65.39 48.34
CA ARG A 6 9.77 -65.12 47.30
C ARG A 6 9.01 -63.84 47.68
N GLY A 7 9.01 -62.83 46.83
CA GLY A 7 8.11 -61.68 46.90
C GLY A 7 6.84 -61.88 46.05
N PRO A 8 5.71 -61.29 46.40
CA PRO A 8 4.42 -61.53 45.71
C PRO A 8 4.32 -60.78 44.38
N LEU A 9 3.80 -61.53 43.41
CA LEU A 9 3.38 -60.96 42.11
C LEU A 9 2.12 -60.09 42.30
N ILE A 10 2.23 -58.80 42.05
CA ILE A 10 1.08 -57.87 41.90
C ILE A 10 0.63 -57.91 40.42
N ALA A 11 -0.55 -58.52 40.19
CA ALA A 11 -1.20 -58.49 38.88
C ALA A 11 -1.84 -57.15 38.70
N ILE A 12 -1.27 -56.34 37.76
CA ILE A 12 -1.87 -55.08 37.30
C ILE A 12 -2.92 -55.44 36.25
N ALA A 13 -4.19 -55.29 36.62
CA ALA A 13 -5.31 -55.40 35.70
C ALA A 13 -5.35 -54.11 34.80
N PHE A 14 -5.02 -54.22 33.50
CA PHE A 14 -5.26 -53.22 32.52
C PHE A 14 -6.78 -53.11 32.27
N VAL A 15 -7.40 -52.05 32.78
CA VAL A 15 -8.76 -51.66 32.37
C VAL A 15 -8.61 -50.99 31.01
N ALA A 16 -8.94 -51.70 29.95
CA ALA A 16 -9.07 -51.15 28.62
C ALA A 16 -10.33 -50.25 28.58
N CYS A 17 -10.12 -48.96 28.73
CA CYS A 17 -11.14 -47.95 28.43
C CYS A 17 -11.30 -47.88 26.92
N PRO A 18 -12.47 -48.14 26.31
CA PRO A 18 -12.68 -47.96 24.89
C PRO A 18 -12.72 -46.43 24.65
N LEU A 19 -11.61 -45.87 24.18
CA LEU A 19 -11.59 -44.57 23.51
C LEU A 19 -12.50 -44.70 22.27
N LEU A 20 -13.75 -44.33 22.40
CA LEU A 20 -14.59 -43.95 21.27
C LEU A 20 -13.93 -42.73 20.59
N ALA A 21 -13.04 -43.03 19.65
CA ALA A 21 -12.58 -42.02 18.69
C ALA A 21 -13.82 -41.55 17.92
N LEU A 22 -14.40 -40.41 18.33
CA LEU A 22 -15.24 -39.61 17.48
C LEU A 22 -14.32 -39.11 16.35
N GLN A 23 -14.17 -39.92 15.31
CA GLN A 23 -13.67 -39.44 14.04
C GLN A 23 -14.77 -38.53 13.49
N ALA A 24 -14.67 -37.24 13.78
CA ALA A 24 -15.32 -36.23 12.94
C ALA A 24 -14.70 -36.41 11.56
N GLN A 25 -15.37 -37.18 10.70
CA GLN A 25 -15.04 -37.20 9.28
C GLN A 25 -15.37 -35.81 8.74
N LEU A 26 -14.34 -34.97 8.70
CA LEU A 26 -14.44 -33.71 7.91
C LEU A 26 -14.77 -34.13 6.49
N PRO A 27 -15.80 -33.58 5.90
CA PRO A 27 -16.15 -33.85 4.53
C PRO A 27 -14.96 -33.51 3.64
N ILE A 28 -14.43 -34.52 2.93
CA ILE A 28 -13.28 -34.38 2.04
C ILE A 28 -13.82 -34.08 0.65
N GLY A 29 -13.59 -32.84 0.16
CA GLY A 29 -13.87 -32.44 -1.21
C GLY A 29 -14.63 -31.10 -1.33
N ARG A 30 -14.60 -30.54 -2.53
CA ARG A 30 -15.23 -29.24 -2.86
C ARG A 30 -16.75 -29.25 -2.57
N ALA A 31 -17.45 -30.35 -2.88
CA ALA A 31 -18.89 -30.50 -2.63
C ALA A 31 -19.28 -30.41 -1.14
N ALA A 32 -18.35 -30.67 -0.25
CA ALA A 32 -18.58 -30.57 1.18
C ALA A 32 -18.34 -29.14 1.71
N LEU A 33 -17.45 -28.38 1.05
CA LEU A 33 -17.27 -26.96 1.29
C LEU A 33 -18.45 -26.15 0.74
N ASP A 34 -18.96 -26.54 -0.43
CA ASP A 34 -20.11 -25.91 -1.08
C ASP A 34 -21.42 -26.13 -0.29
N GLY A 35 -21.47 -27.12 0.61
CA GLY A 35 -22.61 -27.39 1.50
C GLY A 35 -22.51 -26.72 2.88
N LEU A 36 -21.49 -25.94 3.15
CA LEU A 36 -21.37 -25.19 4.41
C LEU A 36 -22.18 -23.89 4.29
N ASP A 37 -23.18 -23.75 5.18
CA ASP A 37 -23.91 -22.50 5.32
C ASP A 37 -23.11 -21.55 6.19
N TYR A 38 -22.53 -20.52 5.57
CA TYR A 38 -21.80 -19.48 6.31
C TYR A 38 -22.77 -18.33 6.64
N PRO A 39 -22.89 -17.96 7.93
CA PRO A 39 -23.70 -16.80 8.28
C PRO A 39 -23.14 -15.55 7.61
N THR A 40 -24.05 -14.71 7.14
CA THR A 40 -23.67 -13.37 6.64
C THR A 40 -22.95 -12.59 7.73
N ILE A 41 -21.78 -12.05 7.41
CA ILE A 41 -21.00 -11.23 8.35
C ILE A 41 -21.71 -9.86 8.48
N ASP A 42 -22.40 -9.61 9.59
CA ASP A 42 -22.83 -8.26 9.99
C ASP A 42 -21.70 -7.61 10.78
N PHE A 43 -20.77 -7.01 10.05
CA PHE A 43 -19.60 -6.37 10.64
C PHE A 43 -19.80 -4.85 10.68
N ARG A 44 -19.78 -4.29 11.89
CA ARG A 44 -19.82 -2.85 12.14
C ARG A 44 -18.59 -2.47 12.94
N PRO A 45 -17.55 -1.93 12.29
CA PRO A 45 -16.36 -1.50 13.03
C PRO A 45 -16.72 -0.36 13.97
N PRO A 46 -16.07 -0.29 15.15
CA PRO A 46 -16.22 0.87 16.01
C PRO A 46 -15.79 2.14 15.28
N ILE A 47 -16.47 3.23 15.56
CA ILE A 47 -16.17 4.56 15.02
C ILE A 47 -15.30 5.27 16.05
N PRO A 48 -14.13 5.82 15.67
CA PRO A 48 -13.32 6.63 16.57
C PRO A 48 -14.07 7.88 17.03
N ASP A 49 -13.91 8.24 18.29
CA ASP A 49 -14.37 9.53 18.79
C ASP A 49 -13.55 10.66 18.18
N GLU A 50 -14.23 11.77 17.86
CA GLU A 50 -13.61 12.94 17.27
C GLU A 50 -13.47 14.05 18.30
N TYR A 51 -12.27 14.61 18.42
CA TYR A 51 -11.94 15.72 19.30
C TYR A 51 -11.18 16.81 18.53
N ASP A 52 -11.09 17.97 19.14
CA ASP A 52 -10.22 19.08 18.70
C ASP A 52 -9.26 19.46 19.82
N VAL A 53 -7.97 19.58 19.47
CA VAL A 53 -6.93 20.07 20.38
C VAL A 53 -6.24 21.26 19.73
N ALA A 54 -6.61 22.45 20.13
CA ALA A 54 -6.06 23.71 19.65
C ALA A 54 -6.13 23.85 18.10
N GLY A 55 -7.23 23.41 17.48
CA GLY A 55 -7.47 23.42 16.05
C GLY A 55 -6.93 22.21 15.29
N VAL A 56 -6.34 21.24 16.00
CA VAL A 56 -5.88 19.97 15.41
C VAL A 56 -6.96 18.90 15.59
N PRO A 57 -7.45 18.29 14.49
CA PRO A 57 -8.38 17.16 14.56
C PRO A 57 -7.72 15.94 15.20
N VAL A 58 -8.42 15.30 16.12
CA VAL A 58 -7.95 14.13 16.86
C VAL A 58 -9.00 13.03 16.80
N LEU A 59 -8.59 11.85 16.31
CA LEU A 59 -9.41 10.64 16.32
C LEU A 59 -8.93 9.71 17.44
N LEU A 60 -9.82 9.29 18.31
CA LEU A 60 -9.50 8.39 19.43
C LEU A 60 -10.36 7.13 19.37
N LEU A 61 -9.70 5.97 19.48
CA LEU A 61 -10.35 4.69 19.74
C LEU A 61 -9.70 4.06 20.97
N GLU A 62 -10.38 4.12 22.11
CA GLU A 62 -9.90 3.48 23.35
C GLU A 62 -9.90 1.95 23.22
N ASP A 63 -8.80 1.31 23.65
CA ASP A 63 -8.66 -0.13 23.68
C ASP A 63 -7.86 -0.53 24.93
N HIS A 64 -8.53 -1.14 25.89
CA HIS A 64 -7.97 -1.53 27.19
C HIS A 64 -7.50 -3.01 27.24
N ALA A 65 -7.41 -3.69 26.09
CA ALA A 65 -7.00 -5.10 26.04
C ALA A 65 -5.52 -5.31 26.41
N LEU A 66 -4.66 -4.35 26.05
CA LEU A 66 -3.22 -4.39 26.35
C LEU A 66 -2.77 -3.02 26.86
N PRO A 67 -1.76 -2.95 27.76
CA PRO A 67 -1.24 -1.70 28.29
C PRO A 67 -0.35 -0.95 27.27
N LEU A 68 -0.86 -0.76 26.07
CA LEU A 68 -0.18 -0.14 24.94
C LEU A 68 -0.95 1.09 24.47
N VAL A 69 -0.21 2.09 23.99
CA VAL A 69 -0.75 3.27 23.31
C VAL A 69 -0.05 3.45 21.98
N SER A 70 -0.84 3.72 20.94
CA SER A 70 -0.33 4.10 19.62
C SER A 70 -0.80 5.51 19.28
N VAL A 71 0.12 6.31 18.76
CA VAL A 71 -0.13 7.66 18.25
C VAL A 71 0.25 7.71 16.78
N TYR A 72 -0.65 8.23 15.97
CA TYR A 72 -0.49 8.42 14.55
C TYR A 72 -0.58 9.92 14.25
N ALA A 73 0.46 10.48 13.63
CA ALA A 73 0.44 11.83 13.11
C ALA A 73 0.50 11.81 11.58
N ARG A 74 -0.35 12.58 10.95
CA ARG A 74 -0.33 12.80 9.51
C ARG A 74 -0.28 14.29 9.24
N PHE A 75 0.81 14.72 8.60
CA PHE A 75 0.99 16.11 8.18
C PHE A 75 0.70 16.19 6.68
N LYS A 76 -0.09 17.17 6.28
CA LYS A 76 -0.21 17.56 4.88
C LYS A 76 1.13 18.14 4.42
N GLY A 77 1.66 17.65 3.31
CA GLY A 77 2.96 18.11 2.81
C GLY A 77 3.92 16.94 2.58
N GLY A 78 3.93 16.39 1.37
CA GLY A 78 4.84 15.34 0.94
C GLY A 78 5.80 15.83 -0.13
N TYR A 79 6.67 14.95 -0.61
CA TYR A 79 7.71 15.28 -1.58
C TYR A 79 7.17 15.81 -2.92
N GLY A 80 5.93 15.51 -3.27
CA GLY A 80 5.32 15.91 -4.55
C GLY A 80 4.71 17.31 -4.57
N LEU A 81 4.70 18.04 -3.45
CA LEU A 81 3.96 19.30 -3.34
C LEU A 81 4.84 20.57 -3.49
N PHE A 82 6.15 20.43 -3.42
CA PHE A 82 7.05 21.60 -3.31
C PHE A 82 7.99 21.81 -4.51
N GLY A 83 7.68 21.19 -5.65
CA GLY A 83 8.49 21.26 -6.86
C GLY A 83 9.62 20.23 -6.93
N ARG A 84 10.17 20.06 -8.14
CA ARG A 84 11.20 19.04 -8.44
C ARG A 84 12.49 19.25 -7.63
N GLU A 85 12.87 20.49 -7.40
CA GLU A 85 14.05 20.87 -6.61
C GLU A 85 13.97 20.43 -5.15
N SER A 86 12.76 20.23 -4.62
CA SER A 86 12.52 19.74 -3.26
C SER A 86 12.34 18.23 -3.16
N TYR A 87 12.43 17.49 -4.27
CA TYR A 87 12.12 16.07 -4.32
C TYR A 87 13.02 15.23 -3.41
N ALA A 88 14.34 15.41 -3.49
CA ALA A 88 15.28 14.70 -2.63
C ALA A 88 15.10 15.08 -1.14
N VAL A 89 14.89 16.37 -0.87
CA VAL A 89 14.67 16.87 0.50
C VAL A 89 13.39 16.27 1.09
N GLY A 90 12.28 16.32 0.33
CA GLY A 90 10.99 15.76 0.78
C GLY A 90 11.01 14.24 0.97
N THR A 91 11.78 13.54 0.13
CA THR A 91 11.97 12.09 0.24
C THR A 91 12.86 11.74 1.43
N ALA A 92 13.88 12.55 1.72
CA ALA A 92 14.78 12.35 2.85
C ALA A 92 14.15 12.71 4.20
N LEU A 93 13.27 13.70 4.23
CA LEU A 93 12.76 14.33 5.45
C LEU A 93 12.25 13.33 6.50
N PRO A 94 11.40 12.32 6.20
CA PRO A 94 10.95 11.36 7.21
C PRO A 94 12.11 10.59 7.85
N SER A 95 13.04 10.12 7.02
CA SER A 95 14.22 9.38 7.47
C SER A 95 15.14 10.27 8.34
N GLN A 96 15.29 11.55 7.99
CA GLN A 96 16.13 12.48 8.71
C GLN A 96 15.49 12.95 10.02
N ILE A 97 14.17 13.00 10.13
CA ILE A 97 13.47 13.16 11.42
C ILE A 97 13.74 11.96 12.33
N ARG A 98 13.75 10.74 11.79
CA ARG A 98 13.96 9.52 12.58
C ARG A 98 15.41 9.37 13.04
N TYR A 99 16.37 9.64 12.18
CA TYR A 99 17.78 9.30 12.41
C TYR A 99 18.70 10.50 12.60
N GLY A 100 18.21 11.73 12.38
CA GLY A 100 19.02 12.94 12.42
C GLY A 100 19.25 13.52 13.83
N GLY A 101 18.72 12.87 14.88
CA GLY A 101 18.78 13.41 16.24
C GLY A 101 17.82 14.57 16.49
N THR A 102 17.88 15.14 17.69
CA THR A 102 17.14 16.36 18.06
C THR A 102 18.14 17.47 18.42
N LYS A 103 17.67 18.70 18.65
CA LYS A 103 18.55 19.78 19.11
C LYS A 103 19.31 19.43 20.37
N GLU A 104 18.72 18.63 21.26
CA GLU A 104 19.30 18.29 22.56
C GLU A 104 19.99 16.93 22.58
N LEU A 105 19.55 15.98 21.74
CA LEU A 105 20.01 14.61 21.76
C LEU A 105 20.67 14.24 20.42
N SER A 106 21.89 13.69 20.51
CA SER A 106 22.54 13.09 19.33
C SER A 106 21.72 11.90 18.77
N PRO A 107 21.92 11.48 17.50
CA PRO A 107 21.29 10.29 16.92
C PRO A 107 21.38 9.05 17.83
N ASP A 108 22.58 8.73 18.32
CA ASP A 108 22.78 7.59 19.21
C ASP A 108 22.04 7.73 20.55
N SER A 109 21.90 8.96 21.07
CA SER A 109 21.17 9.21 22.31
C SER A 109 19.66 9.05 22.12
N VAL A 110 19.13 9.45 20.96
CA VAL A 110 17.73 9.21 20.60
C VAL A 110 17.46 7.70 20.51
N ASP A 111 18.33 6.94 19.82
CA ASP A 111 18.15 5.49 19.68
C ASP A 111 18.20 4.77 21.04
N LYS A 112 19.12 5.15 21.93
CA LYS A 112 19.20 4.63 23.29
C LYS A 112 17.96 4.96 24.13
N ALA A 113 17.40 6.16 23.98
CA ALA A 113 16.19 6.55 24.70
C ALA A 113 14.96 5.79 24.18
N LEU A 114 14.83 5.62 22.84
CA LEU A 114 13.78 4.81 22.24
C LEU A 114 13.83 3.38 22.74
N GLU A 115 15.02 2.77 22.79
CA GLU A 115 15.21 1.42 23.29
C GLU A 115 14.89 1.31 24.79
N TYR A 116 15.39 2.25 25.62
CA TYR A 116 15.18 2.24 27.06
C TYR A 116 13.70 2.32 27.45
N TYR A 117 12.93 3.16 26.77
CA TYR A 117 11.49 3.33 27.01
C TYR A 117 10.62 2.38 26.20
N ALA A 118 11.21 1.42 25.45
CA ALA A 118 10.50 0.51 24.55
C ALA A 118 9.58 1.24 23.58
N ILE A 119 10.04 2.38 23.03
CA ILE A 119 9.27 3.16 22.07
C ILE A 119 9.56 2.63 20.65
N GLN A 120 8.52 2.18 19.98
CA GLN A 120 8.58 1.89 18.55
C GLN A 120 8.06 3.09 17.77
N THR A 121 8.85 3.61 16.84
CA THR A 121 8.43 4.73 16.02
C THR A 121 8.86 4.54 14.57
N SER A 122 8.00 5.00 13.66
CA SER A 122 8.31 5.04 12.23
C SER A 122 7.91 6.37 11.64
N PHE A 123 8.64 6.79 10.62
CA PHE A 123 8.37 7.99 9.85
C PHE A 123 8.35 7.62 8.37
N GLY A 124 7.34 8.05 7.65
CA GLY A 124 7.16 7.78 6.24
C GLY A 124 6.71 9.01 5.47
N GLY A 125 7.00 9.04 4.19
CA GLY A 125 6.57 10.12 3.30
C GLY A 125 5.91 9.55 2.05
N ALA A 126 4.90 10.26 1.58
CA ALA A 126 4.26 10.04 0.29
C ALA A 126 4.23 11.35 -0.48
N GLY A 127 3.77 11.33 -1.73
CA GLY A 127 3.70 12.53 -2.57
C GLY A 127 2.98 13.71 -1.91
N GLU A 128 1.96 13.45 -1.08
CA GLU A 128 1.08 14.48 -0.51
C GLU A 128 1.15 14.59 1.02
N ALA A 129 1.81 13.69 1.72
CA ALA A 129 1.80 13.66 3.18
C ALA A 129 3.09 13.10 3.78
N LEU A 130 3.39 13.57 5.00
CA LEU A 130 4.34 12.95 5.91
C LEU A 130 3.55 12.28 7.04
N SER A 131 3.92 11.07 7.39
CA SER A 131 3.29 10.29 8.46
C SER A 131 4.33 9.92 9.51
N ALA A 132 3.93 9.97 10.77
CA ALA A 132 4.73 9.48 11.89
C ALA A 132 3.86 8.61 12.78
N THR A 133 4.41 7.51 13.28
CA THR A 133 3.74 6.63 14.23
C THR A 133 4.60 6.42 15.45
N MET A 134 3.98 6.29 16.60
CA MET A 134 4.62 5.90 17.84
C MET A 134 3.77 4.86 18.55
N ASN A 135 4.41 3.81 19.06
CA ASN A 135 3.79 2.83 19.95
C ASN A 135 4.67 2.68 21.20
N THR A 136 4.05 2.64 22.36
CA THR A 136 4.75 2.50 23.65
C THR A 136 3.84 1.89 24.71
N LEU A 137 4.44 1.49 25.83
CA LEU A 137 3.70 1.11 27.04
C LEU A 137 3.06 2.36 27.69
N VAL A 138 1.85 2.22 28.23
CA VAL A 138 1.13 3.30 28.95
C VAL A 138 2.01 3.97 29.99
N GLN A 139 2.76 3.19 30.80
CA GLN A 139 3.64 3.71 31.86
C GLN A 139 4.78 4.62 31.33
N HIS A 140 5.16 4.47 30.08
CA HIS A 140 6.22 5.28 29.44
C HIS A 140 5.70 6.41 28.57
N LEU A 141 4.38 6.51 28.43
CA LEU A 141 3.75 7.44 27.50
C LEU A 141 4.19 8.91 27.69
N PRO A 142 4.30 9.48 28.91
CA PRO A 142 4.76 10.86 29.06
C PRO A 142 6.17 11.07 28.48
N ALA A 143 7.13 10.19 28.80
CA ALA A 143 8.50 10.26 28.25
C ALA A 143 8.53 10.01 26.73
N ALA A 144 7.69 9.09 26.25
CA ALA A 144 7.57 8.80 24.83
C ALA A 144 7.01 10.00 24.04
N MET A 145 5.99 10.67 24.56
CA MET A 145 5.42 11.87 23.96
C MET A 145 6.41 13.03 23.93
N GLU A 146 7.21 13.20 24.99
CA GLU A 146 8.27 14.21 25.06
C GLU A 146 9.35 13.95 24.00
N LEU A 147 9.92 12.73 23.95
CA LEU A 147 10.95 12.36 22.99
C LEU A 147 10.45 12.43 21.54
N TRP A 148 9.29 11.83 21.27
CA TRP A 148 8.70 11.82 19.93
C TRP A 148 8.28 13.24 19.49
N GLY A 149 7.80 14.06 20.43
CA GLY A 149 7.52 15.47 20.22
C GLY A 149 8.77 16.26 19.86
N ALA A 150 9.88 16.02 20.55
CA ALA A 150 11.17 16.65 20.25
C ALA A 150 11.70 16.23 18.86
N MET A 151 11.56 14.94 18.49
CA MET A 151 11.94 14.47 17.15
C MET A 151 11.13 15.18 16.06
N LEU A 152 9.84 15.40 16.27
CA LEU A 152 8.96 16.08 15.31
C LEU A 152 9.13 17.60 15.31
N ALA A 153 9.26 18.24 16.48
CA ALA A 153 9.28 19.70 16.58
C ALA A 153 10.68 20.29 16.34
N GLU A 154 11.72 19.59 16.78
CA GLU A 154 13.09 20.13 16.84
C GLU A 154 14.16 19.13 16.34
N PRO A 155 14.01 18.52 15.14
CA PRO A 155 15.03 17.64 14.59
C PRO A 155 16.34 18.42 14.32
N ALA A 156 17.47 17.79 14.59
CA ALA A 156 18.78 18.41 14.35
C ALA A 156 19.28 18.28 12.91
N PHE A 157 18.77 17.28 12.18
CA PHE A 157 19.21 16.95 10.82
C PHE A 157 20.74 16.79 10.73
N ASP A 158 21.28 15.88 11.56
CA ASP A 158 22.72 15.63 11.62
C ASP A 158 23.32 15.43 10.23
N SER A 159 24.35 16.19 9.90
CA SER A 159 24.96 16.17 8.56
C SER A 159 25.55 14.81 8.16
N THR A 160 26.04 14.04 9.14
CA THR A 160 26.55 12.69 8.90
C THR A 160 25.42 11.76 8.48
N GLN A 161 24.23 11.87 9.08
CA GLN A 161 23.06 11.09 8.71
C GLN A 161 22.52 11.48 7.33
N VAL A 162 22.61 12.76 6.97
CA VAL A 162 22.29 13.23 5.60
C VAL A 162 23.24 12.60 4.59
N GLU A 163 24.55 12.56 4.85
CA GLU A 163 25.54 11.93 3.96
C GLU A 163 25.33 10.42 3.85
N ILE A 164 24.99 9.73 4.94
CA ILE A 164 24.67 8.30 4.92
C ILE A 164 23.43 8.05 4.03
N TRP A 165 22.39 8.87 4.17
CA TRP A 165 21.20 8.75 3.34
C TRP A 165 21.52 9.01 1.86
N ARG A 166 22.29 10.07 1.57
CA ARG A 166 22.75 10.39 0.20
C ARG A 166 23.52 9.24 -0.43
N ALA A 167 24.45 8.63 0.30
CA ALA A 167 25.23 7.49 -0.18
C ALA A 167 24.33 6.28 -0.50
N ARG A 168 23.33 6.02 0.34
CA ARG A 168 22.34 4.94 0.09
C ARG A 168 21.50 5.22 -1.16
N GLN A 169 21.09 6.47 -1.39
CA GLN A 169 20.35 6.83 -2.59
C GLN A 169 21.18 6.67 -3.86
N ARG A 170 22.43 7.10 -3.85
CA ARG A 170 23.36 6.86 -4.97
C ARG A 170 23.52 5.39 -5.30
N GLU A 171 23.61 4.55 -4.28
CA GLU A 171 23.67 3.10 -4.50
C GLU A 171 22.35 2.56 -5.06
N SER A 172 21.20 3.06 -4.59
CA SER A 172 19.88 2.71 -5.14
C SER A 172 19.74 3.11 -6.61
N ILE A 173 20.20 4.31 -6.97
CA ILE A 173 20.21 4.79 -8.36
C ILE A 173 21.05 3.86 -9.24
N ARG A 174 22.27 3.52 -8.81
CA ARG A 174 23.16 2.60 -9.58
C ARG A 174 22.55 1.22 -9.78
N ARG A 175 21.80 0.72 -8.80
CA ARG A 175 21.16 -0.61 -8.86
C ARG A 175 19.74 -0.60 -9.42
N ARG A 176 19.24 0.55 -9.85
CA ARG A 176 17.87 0.65 -10.37
C ARG A 176 17.60 -0.33 -11.49
N ALA A 177 18.55 -0.47 -12.39
CA ALA A 177 18.47 -1.38 -13.52
C ALA A 177 18.54 -2.87 -13.13
N ASP A 178 18.99 -3.22 -11.92
CA ASP A 178 19.05 -4.62 -11.44
C ASP A 178 17.66 -5.17 -11.05
N ASN A 179 16.65 -4.31 -10.93
CA ASN A 179 15.27 -4.68 -10.65
C ASN A 179 14.37 -4.40 -11.87
N PRO A 180 14.22 -5.36 -12.80
CA PRO A 180 13.46 -5.13 -14.04
C PRO A 180 12.00 -4.75 -13.80
N GLY A 181 11.39 -5.25 -12.71
CA GLY A 181 10.00 -4.90 -12.36
C GLY A 181 9.86 -3.48 -11.87
N GLY A 182 10.75 -3.03 -10.98
CA GLY A 182 10.80 -1.64 -10.53
C GLY A 182 11.06 -0.69 -11.70
N LEU A 183 12.03 -1.05 -12.56
CA LEU A 183 12.36 -0.30 -13.75
C LEU A 183 11.17 -0.16 -14.71
N ALA A 184 10.43 -1.27 -14.98
CA ALA A 184 9.26 -1.22 -15.84
C ALA A 184 8.20 -0.27 -15.31
N PHE A 185 7.95 -0.28 -14.00
CA PHE A 185 6.96 0.62 -13.39
C PHE A 185 7.39 2.08 -13.40
N SER A 186 8.64 2.36 -13.06
CA SER A 186 9.12 3.73 -13.03
C SER A 186 9.14 4.34 -14.43
N GLU A 187 9.60 3.61 -15.43
CA GLU A 187 9.63 4.09 -16.81
C GLU A 187 8.21 4.25 -17.39
N PHE A 188 7.29 3.33 -17.07
CA PHE A 188 5.88 3.46 -17.44
C PHE A 188 5.26 4.74 -16.85
N ASN A 189 5.50 4.99 -15.55
CA ASN A 189 5.04 6.22 -14.91
C ASN A 189 5.69 7.47 -15.50
N ARG A 190 6.99 7.43 -15.82
CA ARG A 190 7.71 8.54 -16.44
C ARG A 190 7.15 8.90 -17.83
N LEU A 191 6.86 7.88 -18.64
CA LEU A 191 6.24 8.08 -19.95
C LEU A 191 4.85 8.73 -19.82
N LEU A 192 4.05 8.24 -18.89
CA LEU A 192 2.66 8.65 -18.77
C LEU A 192 2.49 10.00 -18.05
N TYR A 193 3.24 10.23 -16.98
CA TYR A 193 3.06 11.38 -16.10
C TYR A 193 4.11 12.50 -16.30
N GLY A 194 5.16 12.24 -17.09
CA GLY A 194 6.17 13.26 -17.42
C GLY A 194 6.75 13.95 -16.20
N ASP A 195 6.63 15.28 -16.16
CA ASP A 195 7.18 16.12 -15.08
C ASP A 195 6.33 16.13 -13.80
N HIS A 196 5.27 15.35 -13.74
CA HIS A 196 4.47 15.23 -12.52
C HIS A 196 5.18 14.36 -11.46
N PRO A 197 5.01 14.62 -10.15
CA PRO A 197 5.64 13.86 -9.06
C PRO A 197 5.46 12.33 -9.11
N ILE A 198 4.41 11.82 -9.74
CA ILE A 198 4.20 10.37 -9.94
C ILE A 198 5.24 9.77 -10.89
N GLY A 199 5.69 10.55 -11.87
CA GLY A 199 6.71 10.16 -12.85
C GLY A 199 8.15 10.48 -12.42
N TRP A 200 8.36 11.12 -11.26
CA TRP A 200 9.71 11.47 -10.84
C TRP A 200 10.50 10.26 -10.34
N GLU A 201 11.73 10.19 -10.83
CA GLU A 201 12.75 9.28 -10.33
C GLU A 201 13.89 10.09 -9.69
N MET A 202 14.50 9.53 -8.65
CA MET A 202 15.65 10.14 -8.00
C MET A 202 16.87 10.05 -8.93
N GLU A 203 17.56 11.17 -9.14
CA GLU A 203 18.76 11.27 -9.94
C GLU A 203 19.95 11.76 -9.11
N ASP A 204 21.19 11.54 -9.58
CA ASP A 204 22.39 12.01 -8.87
C ASP A 204 22.42 13.54 -8.70
N THR A 205 21.83 14.28 -9.65
CA THR A 205 21.69 15.75 -9.59
C THR A 205 20.81 16.21 -8.43
N ASP A 206 19.76 15.43 -8.07
CA ASP A 206 18.90 15.72 -6.93
C ASP A 206 19.64 15.62 -5.59
N LEU A 207 20.71 14.82 -5.58
CA LEU A 207 21.51 14.53 -4.38
C LEU A 207 22.67 15.50 -4.19
N SER A 208 22.71 16.60 -4.95
CA SER A 208 23.75 17.61 -4.77
C SER A 208 23.69 18.27 -3.37
N PRO A 209 24.83 18.67 -2.77
CA PRO A 209 24.82 19.34 -1.45
C PRO A 209 24.05 20.65 -1.44
N GLU A 210 23.90 21.30 -2.59
CA GLU A 210 23.16 22.55 -2.76
C GLU A 210 21.65 22.32 -2.59
N LEU A 211 21.14 21.19 -3.07
CA LEU A 211 19.73 20.82 -2.96
C LEU A 211 19.42 20.09 -1.64
N LEU A 212 20.22 19.09 -1.29
CA LEU A 212 20.01 18.27 -0.10
C LEU A 212 21.06 18.58 0.99
N SER A 213 20.65 19.27 2.02
CA SER A 213 21.46 19.65 3.17
C SER A 213 20.63 19.70 4.46
N SER A 214 21.28 19.77 5.62
CA SER A 214 20.59 20.01 6.90
C SER A 214 19.75 21.29 6.88
N GLN A 215 20.22 22.31 6.15
CA GLN A 215 19.51 23.58 6.02
C GLN A 215 18.22 23.41 5.19
N SER A 216 18.30 22.81 4.00
CA SER A 216 17.14 22.61 3.14
C SER A 216 16.10 21.68 3.78
N LEU A 217 16.56 20.67 4.55
CA LEU A 217 15.68 19.83 5.37
C LEU A 217 14.96 20.66 6.44
N ALA A 218 15.66 21.53 7.16
CA ALA A 218 15.05 22.39 8.16
C ALA A 218 14.06 23.40 7.56
N GLU A 219 14.33 23.93 6.37
CA GLU A 219 13.43 24.82 5.65
C GLU A 219 12.13 24.13 5.24
N LEU A 220 12.24 22.93 4.65
CA LEU A 220 11.04 22.15 4.27
C LEU A 220 10.28 21.65 5.51
N HIS A 221 10.99 21.22 6.54
CA HIS A 221 10.41 20.77 7.80
C HIS A 221 9.45 21.80 8.40
N ARG A 222 9.85 23.08 8.50
CA ARG A 222 9.03 24.18 9.04
C ARG A 222 7.75 24.44 8.23
N ARG A 223 7.72 24.04 6.96
CA ARG A 223 6.53 24.15 6.10
C ARG A 223 5.60 22.95 6.21
N VAL A 224 6.13 21.78 6.58
CA VAL A 224 5.41 20.50 6.61
C VAL A 224 4.99 20.11 8.02
N VAL A 225 5.95 20.08 8.96
CA VAL A 225 5.72 19.60 10.32
C VAL A 225 5.32 20.77 11.23
N CYS A 226 4.05 21.11 11.17
CA CYS A 226 3.46 22.25 11.85
C CYS A 226 1.98 21.95 12.18
N ARG A 227 1.41 22.70 13.11
CA ARG A 227 0.09 22.43 13.70
C ARG A 227 -1.05 22.40 12.68
N GLU A 228 -1.07 23.37 11.79
CA GLU A 228 -2.15 23.57 10.81
C GLU A 228 -2.21 22.48 9.74
N ASN A 229 -1.14 21.69 9.61
CA ASN A 229 -1.07 20.58 8.67
C ASN A 229 -1.38 19.22 9.31
N LEU A 230 -1.59 19.18 10.63
CA LEU A 230 -1.62 17.96 11.42
C LEU A 230 -3.04 17.42 11.60
N VAL A 231 -3.16 16.10 11.44
CA VAL A 231 -4.27 15.29 11.96
C VAL A 231 -3.67 14.21 12.86
N LEU A 232 -4.26 13.98 14.02
CA LEU A 232 -3.83 12.97 14.97
C LEU A 232 -4.81 11.81 15.04
N GLY A 233 -4.27 10.60 15.16
CA GLY A 233 -5.01 9.40 15.47
C GLY A 233 -4.42 8.72 16.70
N LEU A 234 -5.26 8.16 17.55
CA LEU A 234 -4.88 7.60 18.84
C LEU A 234 -5.63 6.31 19.09
N THR A 235 -4.93 5.34 19.67
CA THR A 235 -5.57 4.13 20.18
C THR A 235 -4.77 3.53 21.32
N GLY A 236 -5.44 2.85 22.23
CA GLY A 236 -4.80 2.08 23.29
C GLY A 236 -5.44 2.27 24.66
N ASP A 237 -4.72 1.82 25.69
CA ASP A 237 -5.20 1.77 27.08
C ASP A 237 -5.09 3.15 27.74
N MET A 238 -5.94 4.07 27.28
CA MET A 238 -6.03 5.43 27.81
C MET A 238 -7.43 5.99 27.67
N ARG A 239 -7.80 6.83 28.65
CA ARG A 239 -9.00 7.66 28.60
C ARG A 239 -8.66 9.05 28.07
N TRP A 240 -9.59 9.63 27.32
CA TRP A 240 -9.41 10.98 26.78
C TRP A 240 -8.91 12.02 27.77
N GLN A 241 -9.49 12.03 28.99
CA GLN A 241 -9.13 13.01 30.04
C GLN A 241 -7.67 12.91 30.50
N ASP A 242 -7.09 11.71 30.46
CA ASP A 242 -5.70 11.46 30.87
C ASP A 242 -4.73 11.82 29.75
N PHE A 243 -5.18 11.66 28.49
CA PHE A 243 -4.37 11.90 27.30
C PHE A 243 -4.36 13.35 26.83
N ARG A 244 -5.47 14.04 26.97
CA ARG A 244 -5.65 15.43 26.52
C ARG A 244 -4.52 16.37 26.94
N PRO A 245 -4.06 16.41 28.23
CA PRO A 245 -2.98 17.30 28.61
C PRO A 245 -1.66 17.03 27.88
N LEU A 246 -1.33 15.76 27.62
CA LEU A 246 -0.13 15.36 26.87
C LEU A 246 -0.22 15.80 25.41
N LEU A 247 -1.40 15.63 24.79
CA LEU A 247 -1.65 16.11 23.43
C LEU A 247 -1.59 17.63 23.32
N GLU A 248 -2.19 18.35 24.28
CA GLU A 248 -2.11 19.80 24.31
C GLU A 248 -0.66 20.29 24.44
N ALA A 249 0.16 19.62 25.23
CA ALA A 249 1.59 19.92 25.34
C ALA A 249 2.32 19.64 24.01
N PHE A 250 2.07 18.48 23.40
CA PHE A 250 2.63 18.09 22.11
C PHE A 250 2.22 19.07 20.99
N VAL A 251 0.93 19.38 20.83
CA VAL A 251 0.45 20.32 19.81
C VAL A 251 1.05 21.70 20.00
N ARG A 252 1.20 22.16 21.26
CA ARG A 252 1.86 23.45 21.56
C ARG A 252 3.34 23.45 21.26
N SER A 253 4.05 22.31 21.35
CA SER A 253 5.47 22.22 20.99
C SER A 253 5.73 22.34 19.50
N LEU A 254 4.74 21.98 18.65
CA LEU A 254 4.86 22.12 17.22
C LEU A 254 4.81 23.60 16.80
N PRO A 255 5.63 24.02 15.84
CA PRO A 255 5.58 25.38 15.31
C PRO A 255 4.28 25.69 14.58
N ALA A 256 3.97 26.97 14.41
CA ALA A 256 3.03 27.40 13.38
C ALA A 256 3.63 27.18 11.99
N CYS A 257 2.80 26.94 10.97
CA CYS A 257 3.31 26.71 9.63
C CYS A 257 3.97 27.93 9.01
N GLU A 258 5.16 27.76 8.46
CA GLU A 258 5.80 28.79 7.63
C GLU A 258 5.22 28.73 6.19
N GLY A 259 4.11 29.41 5.97
CA GLY A 259 3.40 29.44 4.69
C GLY A 259 2.34 28.34 4.55
N THR A 260 1.77 28.22 3.38
CA THR A 260 0.74 27.22 3.06
C THR A 260 1.33 26.08 2.25
N VAL A 261 0.83 24.86 2.50
CA VAL A 261 1.13 23.72 1.64
C VAL A 261 0.40 23.90 0.32
N PRO A 262 1.10 23.85 -0.83
CA PRO A 262 0.46 23.95 -2.14
C PRO A 262 -0.61 22.85 -2.32
N PRO A 263 -1.62 23.10 -3.19
CA PRO A 263 -2.51 22.02 -3.60
C PRO A 263 -1.72 20.94 -4.36
N SER A 264 -2.16 19.70 -4.26
CA SER A 264 -1.57 18.62 -5.06
C SER A 264 -1.73 18.93 -6.54
N PRO A 265 -0.65 18.84 -7.33
CA PRO A 265 -0.74 19.01 -8.76
C PRO A 265 -1.67 17.93 -9.36
N ILE A 266 -2.33 18.29 -10.45
CA ILE A 266 -3.08 17.33 -11.27
C ILE A 266 -2.17 16.94 -12.43
N PRO A 267 -1.93 15.65 -12.71
CA PRO A 267 -1.05 15.25 -13.80
C PRO A 267 -1.62 15.66 -15.18
N ASP A 268 -0.75 16.18 -16.02
CA ASP A 268 -0.97 16.25 -17.46
C ASP A 268 -0.57 14.90 -18.05
N ILE A 269 -1.58 14.03 -18.27
CA ILE A 269 -1.34 12.65 -18.66
C ILE A 269 -1.03 12.59 -20.16
N ARG A 270 0.11 11.98 -20.49
CA ARG A 270 0.59 11.79 -21.86
C ARG A 270 0.36 10.34 -22.27
N GLU A 271 -0.81 10.05 -22.77
CA GLU A 271 -1.14 8.71 -23.26
C GLU A 271 -0.79 8.60 -24.74
N GLU A 272 0.29 7.93 -25.05
CA GLU A 272 0.73 7.65 -26.42
C GLU A 272 0.70 6.13 -26.65
N PRO A 273 -0.36 5.58 -27.30
CA PRO A 273 -0.48 4.15 -27.56
C PRO A 273 0.69 3.60 -28.37
N GLY A 274 1.18 2.44 -28.00
CA GLY A 274 2.28 1.78 -28.69
C GLY A 274 3.08 0.85 -27.80
N VAL A 275 4.18 0.32 -28.35
CA VAL A 275 5.08 -0.59 -27.66
C VAL A 275 6.35 0.15 -27.28
N TYR A 276 6.68 0.11 -26.01
CA TYR A 276 7.91 0.67 -25.45
C TYR A 276 8.81 -0.47 -25.02
N LEU A 277 10.04 -0.47 -25.51
CA LEU A 277 10.98 -1.56 -25.29
C LEU A 277 12.22 -1.07 -24.54
N ILE A 278 12.51 -1.72 -23.43
CA ILE A 278 13.78 -1.62 -22.72
C ILE A 278 14.56 -2.91 -22.99
N GLU A 279 15.61 -2.80 -23.80
CA GLU A 279 16.43 -3.95 -24.19
C GLU A 279 17.34 -4.37 -23.03
N LYS A 280 17.11 -5.56 -22.50
CA LYS A 280 17.94 -6.19 -21.46
C LYS A 280 18.03 -7.70 -21.67
N ASP A 281 19.23 -8.25 -21.53
CA ASP A 281 19.44 -9.70 -21.49
C ASP A 281 18.91 -10.26 -20.16
N LEU A 282 17.69 -10.78 -20.18
CA LEU A 282 16.96 -11.28 -19.02
C LEU A 282 16.41 -12.67 -19.30
N GLU A 283 16.41 -13.52 -18.28
CA GLU A 283 15.75 -14.83 -18.32
C GLU A 283 14.21 -14.72 -18.36
N GLN A 284 13.66 -13.59 -17.91
CA GLN A 284 12.22 -13.30 -17.94
C GLN A 284 11.98 -11.88 -18.40
N SER A 285 11.05 -11.71 -19.32
CA SER A 285 10.50 -10.39 -19.68
C SER A 285 9.56 -9.90 -18.61
N VAL A 286 9.56 -8.59 -18.37
CA VAL A 286 8.55 -7.90 -17.56
C VAL A 286 7.67 -7.07 -18.49
N ILE A 287 6.37 -7.22 -18.37
CA ILE A 287 5.38 -6.51 -19.16
C ILE A 287 4.51 -5.67 -18.22
N VAL A 288 4.38 -4.38 -18.53
CA VAL A 288 3.39 -3.46 -17.96
C VAL A 288 2.57 -2.90 -19.12
N MET A 289 1.27 -3.11 -19.10
CA MET A 289 0.39 -2.58 -20.12
C MET A 289 -0.78 -1.87 -19.48
N ALA A 290 -1.11 -0.67 -19.89
CA ALA A 290 -2.28 0.06 -19.41
C ALA A 290 -2.65 1.21 -20.35
N HIS A 291 -3.88 1.67 -20.19
CA HIS A 291 -4.36 2.97 -20.69
C HIS A 291 -5.07 3.72 -19.56
N THR A 292 -5.36 4.98 -19.76
CA THR A 292 -6.05 5.81 -18.76
C THR A 292 -7.55 5.55 -18.72
N THR A 293 -8.15 5.78 -17.56
CA THR A 293 -9.62 5.76 -17.37
C THR A 293 -10.05 6.90 -16.46
N ASP A 294 -11.22 7.46 -16.72
CA ASP A 294 -11.83 8.52 -15.94
C ASP A 294 -12.63 8.03 -14.71
N VAL A 295 -12.57 6.71 -14.43
CA VAL A 295 -13.15 6.13 -13.21
C VAL A 295 -12.33 6.59 -11.99
N ARG A 296 -13.01 7.20 -11.03
CA ARG A 296 -12.37 7.79 -9.84
C ARG A 296 -12.96 7.22 -8.56
N LEU A 297 -12.21 7.34 -7.48
CA LEU A 297 -12.71 7.05 -6.12
C LEU A 297 -13.88 7.98 -5.81
N ALA A 298 -15.10 7.47 -5.92
CA ALA A 298 -16.36 8.17 -5.72
C ALA A 298 -17.44 7.21 -5.22
N ASP A 299 -18.52 7.78 -4.64
CA ASP A 299 -19.71 7.02 -4.28
C ASP A 299 -20.64 6.90 -5.50
N ASP A 300 -20.19 6.12 -6.49
CA ASP A 300 -20.95 5.88 -7.71
C ASP A 300 -20.83 4.44 -8.23
N SER A 301 -21.76 4.07 -9.12
CA SER A 301 -21.82 2.73 -9.68
C SER A 301 -20.62 2.36 -10.55
N SER A 302 -19.98 3.32 -11.20
CA SER A 302 -18.80 3.05 -12.07
C SER A 302 -17.63 2.61 -11.21
N TYR A 303 -17.37 3.29 -10.08
CA TYR A 303 -16.33 2.94 -9.14
C TYR A 303 -16.51 1.53 -8.56
N TYR A 304 -17.73 1.19 -8.13
CA TYR A 304 -18.02 -0.12 -7.55
C TYR A 304 -17.95 -1.24 -8.59
N SER A 305 -18.49 -1.01 -9.79
CA SER A 305 -18.43 -1.96 -10.89
C SER A 305 -16.99 -2.20 -11.36
N ALA A 306 -16.18 -1.14 -11.46
CA ALA A 306 -14.76 -1.25 -11.80
C ALA A 306 -13.98 -2.03 -10.72
N THR A 307 -14.28 -1.81 -9.44
CA THR A 307 -13.64 -2.52 -8.32
C THR A 307 -13.91 -4.03 -8.38
N ILE A 308 -15.18 -4.44 -8.55
CA ILE A 308 -15.54 -5.86 -8.70
C ILE A 308 -15.02 -6.41 -10.02
N GLY A 309 -15.15 -5.66 -11.11
CA GLY A 309 -14.64 -6.05 -12.43
C GLY A 309 -13.12 -6.30 -12.42
N ASN A 310 -12.34 -5.44 -11.77
CA ASN A 310 -10.92 -5.67 -11.60
C ASN A 310 -10.61 -6.93 -10.77
N SER A 311 -11.41 -7.20 -9.73
CA SER A 311 -11.28 -8.43 -8.94
C SER A 311 -11.52 -9.69 -9.79
N ILE A 312 -12.49 -9.67 -10.68
CA ILE A 312 -12.77 -10.78 -11.61
C ILE A 312 -11.67 -10.89 -12.67
N LEU A 313 -11.25 -9.77 -13.24
CA LEU A 313 -10.27 -9.74 -14.32
C LEU A 313 -8.91 -10.31 -13.90
N GLY A 314 -8.28 -9.76 -12.87
CA GLY A 314 -6.93 -10.14 -12.47
C GLY A 314 -6.53 -9.75 -11.05
N GLY A 315 -7.33 -8.91 -10.36
CA GLY A 315 -7.06 -8.44 -8.99
C GLY A 315 -7.48 -9.43 -7.90
N GLY A 316 -8.25 -10.46 -8.24
CA GLY A 316 -8.83 -11.41 -7.28
C GLY A 316 -7.99 -12.66 -6.97
N GLY A 317 -6.71 -12.69 -7.34
CA GLY A 317 -5.82 -13.82 -7.09
C GLY A 317 -6.11 -15.03 -8.00
N PHE A 318 -5.94 -16.25 -7.47
CA PHE A 318 -5.93 -17.49 -8.26
C PHE A 318 -7.19 -17.79 -9.06
N SER A 319 -8.34 -17.29 -8.64
CA SER A 319 -9.62 -17.48 -9.36
C SER A 319 -9.93 -16.38 -10.37
N SER A 320 -9.04 -15.39 -10.52
CA SER A 320 -9.21 -14.34 -11.52
C SER A 320 -8.91 -14.84 -12.94
N ARG A 321 -9.59 -14.25 -13.93
CA ARG A 321 -9.54 -14.72 -15.33
C ARG A 321 -8.12 -14.67 -15.90
N ILE A 322 -7.40 -13.55 -15.72
CA ILE A 322 -6.03 -13.41 -16.24
C ILE A 322 -5.10 -14.46 -15.61
N LEU A 323 -5.11 -14.61 -14.30
CA LEU A 323 -4.20 -15.56 -13.67
C LEU A 323 -4.54 -17.01 -14.00
N SER A 324 -5.84 -17.36 -14.09
CA SER A 324 -6.27 -18.70 -14.50
C SER A 324 -5.81 -19.01 -15.93
N ARG A 325 -6.08 -18.12 -16.89
CA ARG A 325 -5.74 -18.35 -18.29
C ARG A 325 -4.24 -18.35 -18.54
N VAL A 326 -3.51 -17.35 -17.99
CA VAL A 326 -2.07 -17.19 -18.27
C VAL A 326 -1.23 -18.22 -17.52
N ARG A 327 -1.57 -18.51 -16.24
CA ARG A 327 -0.79 -19.41 -15.40
C ARG A 327 -1.27 -20.86 -15.52
N THR A 328 -2.58 -21.09 -15.30
CA THR A 328 -3.10 -22.46 -15.09
C THR A 328 -3.36 -23.16 -16.42
N GLU A 329 -3.96 -22.47 -17.39
CA GLU A 329 -4.34 -23.05 -18.68
C GLU A 329 -3.18 -23.04 -19.68
N ALA A 330 -2.56 -21.87 -19.87
CA ALA A 330 -1.47 -21.70 -20.87
C ALA A 330 -0.07 -21.98 -20.32
N GLY A 331 0.14 -21.85 -19.00
CA GLY A 331 1.46 -22.05 -18.39
C GLY A 331 2.49 -20.99 -18.78
N PHE A 332 2.08 -19.83 -19.27
CA PHE A 332 2.99 -18.79 -19.77
C PHE A 332 3.72 -18.05 -18.65
N ALA A 333 3.07 -17.81 -17.51
CA ALA A 333 3.64 -17.04 -16.43
C ALA A 333 3.28 -17.59 -15.06
N TYR A 334 4.18 -17.40 -14.08
CA TYR A 334 3.88 -17.72 -12.68
C TYR A 334 2.91 -16.72 -12.04
N SER A 335 3.00 -15.44 -12.43
CA SER A 335 2.14 -14.36 -11.94
C SER A 335 1.69 -13.46 -13.07
N ALA A 336 0.41 -13.17 -13.09
CA ALA A 336 -0.20 -12.17 -13.96
C ALA A 336 -1.36 -11.56 -13.20
N SER A 337 -1.51 -10.25 -13.26
CA SER A 337 -2.58 -9.53 -12.56
C SER A 337 -3.07 -8.34 -13.37
N SER A 338 -4.32 -7.96 -13.17
CA SER A 338 -4.82 -6.67 -13.65
C SER A 338 -4.58 -5.58 -12.62
N LEU A 339 -4.59 -4.36 -13.10
CA LEU A 339 -4.70 -3.17 -12.29
C LEU A 339 -5.86 -2.32 -12.83
N TRP A 340 -6.63 -1.74 -11.93
CA TRP A 340 -7.55 -0.65 -12.22
C TRP A 340 -7.41 0.36 -11.10
N THR A 341 -6.54 1.35 -11.32
CA THR A 341 -6.32 2.41 -10.33
C THR A 341 -7.40 3.47 -10.50
N MET A 342 -7.93 3.95 -9.38
CA MET A 342 -9.05 4.92 -9.37
C MET A 342 -8.72 6.02 -8.36
N PRO A 343 -7.79 6.93 -8.69
CA PRO A 343 -7.43 8.03 -7.80
C PRO A 343 -8.60 9.01 -7.66
N ARG A 344 -8.61 9.79 -6.58
CA ARG A 344 -9.70 10.71 -6.26
C ARG A 344 -9.80 11.90 -7.22
N ARG A 345 -8.67 12.42 -7.71
CA ARG A 345 -8.60 13.75 -8.33
C ARG A 345 -8.15 13.77 -9.79
N TYR A 346 -7.67 12.66 -10.33
CA TYR A 346 -7.20 12.55 -11.71
C TYR A 346 -7.54 11.17 -12.28
N ASP A 347 -7.31 10.98 -13.55
CA ASP A 347 -7.63 9.74 -14.25
C ASP A 347 -6.68 8.63 -13.82
N GLY A 348 -7.24 7.45 -13.59
CA GLY A 348 -6.50 6.26 -13.21
C GLY A 348 -6.09 5.43 -14.42
N LEU A 349 -5.66 4.19 -14.17
CA LEU A 349 -5.16 3.26 -15.17
C LEU A 349 -5.96 1.96 -15.12
N LEU A 350 -6.32 1.44 -16.29
CA LEU A 350 -6.80 0.07 -16.48
C LEU A 350 -5.77 -0.69 -17.30
N GLY A 351 -5.27 -1.81 -16.77
CA GLY A 351 -4.24 -2.56 -17.45
C GLY A 351 -3.89 -3.88 -16.78
N ALA A 352 -2.72 -4.40 -17.11
CA ALA A 352 -2.19 -5.64 -16.55
C ALA A 352 -0.67 -5.63 -16.43
N ILE A 353 -0.18 -6.53 -15.59
CA ILE A 353 1.24 -6.74 -15.33
C ILE A 353 1.50 -8.24 -15.32
N THR A 354 2.60 -8.66 -15.96
CA THR A 354 3.06 -10.05 -15.89
C THR A 354 4.58 -10.15 -16.04
N ARG A 355 5.11 -11.30 -15.62
CA ARG A 355 6.50 -11.72 -15.91
C ARG A 355 6.45 -13.09 -16.53
N THR A 356 7.16 -13.28 -17.63
CA THR A 356 7.14 -14.52 -18.40
C THR A 356 8.49 -14.79 -19.04
N SER A 357 8.71 -16.00 -19.56
CA SER A 357 9.87 -16.27 -20.39
C SER A 357 9.81 -15.48 -21.71
N PRO A 358 10.95 -15.17 -22.33
CA PRO A 358 10.97 -14.37 -23.56
C PRO A 358 10.07 -14.92 -24.66
N GLU A 359 10.09 -16.22 -24.89
CA GLU A 359 9.28 -16.92 -25.93
C GLU A 359 7.76 -16.81 -25.66
N ASN A 360 7.33 -16.61 -24.43
CA ASN A 360 5.94 -16.47 -24.04
C ASN A 360 5.50 -15.01 -23.92
N THR A 361 6.36 -14.03 -24.18
CA THR A 361 6.06 -12.61 -24.00
C THR A 361 4.89 -12.18 -24.86
N ILE A 362 4.92 -12.41 -26.15
CA ILE A 362 3.84 -12.02 -27.07
C ILE A 362 2.59 -12.84 -26.82
N PRO A 363 2.63 -14.18 -26.71
CA PRO A 363 1.43 -14.98 -26.39
C PRO A 363 0.76 -14.57 -25.09
N ALA A 364 1.52 -14.18 -24.05
CA ALA A 364 0.95 -13.71 -22.79
C ALA A 364 0.25 -12.35 -22.94
N ILE A 365 0.82 -11.39 -23.68
CA ILE A 365 0.20 -10.10 -24.00
C ILE A 365 -1.11 -10.31 -24.72
N GLU A 366 -1.11 -11.10 -25.80
CA GLU A 366 -2.30 -11.39 -26.60
C GLU A 366 -3.41 -12.05 -25.77
N LEU A 367 -3.05 -13.04 -24.93
CA LEU A 367 -3.99 -13.74 -24.07
C LEU A 367 -4.61 -12.82 -23.00
N ILE A 368 -3.82 -11.88 -22.45
CA ILE A 368 -4.30 -10.88 -21.48
C ILE A 368 -5.28 -9.94 -22.17
N LEU A 369 -4.94 -9.40 -23.36
CA LEU A 369 -5.82 -8.52 -24.13
C LEU A 369 -7.12 -9.23 -24.52
N GLU A 370 -7.06 -10.47 -24.97
CA GLU A 370 -8.25 -11.30 -25.26
C GLU A 370 -9.13 -11.49 -24.01
N THR A 371 -8.50 -11.71 -22.85
CA THR A 371 -9.20 -11.88 -21.58
C THR A 371 -9.93 -10.61 -21.15
N MET A 372 -9.30 -9.45 -21.34
CA MET A 372 -9.91 -8.14 -21.10
C MET A 372 -11.10 -7.90 -22.07
N GLU A 373 -10.90 -8.17 -23.36
CA GLU A 373 -11.94 -8.04 -24.38
C GLU A 373 -13.16 -8.91 -24.07
N GLY A 374 -12.95 -10.08 -23.47
CA GLY A 374 -14.03 -10.95 -23.02
C GLY A 374 -14.99 -10.29 -22.02
N LEU A 375 -14.50 -9.42 -21.13
CA LEU A 375 -15.36 -8.65 -20.21
C LEU A 375 -16.00 -7.42 -20.89
N ARG A 376 -15.36 -6.90 -21.94
CA ARG A 376 -15.92 -5.80 -22.74
C ARG A 376 -17.07 -6.26 -23.64
N THR A 377 -17.07 -7.51 -24.10
CA THR A 377 -18.02 -8.04 -25.07
C THR A 377 -19.16 -8.84 -24.46
N ALA A 378 -18.98 -9.34 -23.23
CA ALA A 378 -20.00 -10.11 -22.52
C ALA A 378 -19.92 -9.88 -21.00
N PRO A 379 -21.08 -9.86 -20.32
CA PRO A 379 -21.10 -9.78 -18.86
C PRO A 379 -20.45 -11.01 -18.23
N PRO A 380 -19.82 -10.86 -17.03
CA PRO A 380 -19.33 -12.00 -16.27
C PRO A 380 -20.48 -12.90 -15.80
N GLU A 381 -20.18 -14.15 -15.49
CA GLU A 381 -21.17 -15.06 -14.92
C GLU A 381 -21.59 -14.61 -13.51
N ALA A 382 -22.85 -14.85 -13.15
CA ALA A 382 -23.38 -14.47 -11.84
C ALA A 382 -22.58 -15.05 -10.68
N GLY A 383 -22.05 -16.28 -10.82
CA GLY A 383 -21.20 -16.92 -9.83
C GLY A 383 -19.83 -16.23 -9.64
N GLU A 384 -19.25 -15.68 -10.72
CA GLU A 384 -18.01 -14.87 -10.64
C GLU A 384 -18.25 -13.56 -9.86
N VAL A 385 -19.37 -12.89 -10.16
CA VAL A 385 -19.76 -11.65 -9.48
C VAL A 385 -19.97 -11.90 -8.00
N GLN A 386 -20.76 -12.92 -7.66
CA GLN A 386 -21.01 -13.30 -6.28
C GLN A 386 -19.71 -13.60 -5.54
N THR A 387 -18.84 -14.42 -6.10
CA THR A 387 -17.53 -14.78 -5.51
C THR A 387 -16.65 -13.54 -5.30
N ALA A 388 -16.63 -12.59 -6.25
CA ALA A 388 -15.84 -11.37 -6.15
C ALA A 388 -16.40 -10.41 -5.08
N VAL A 389 -17.73 -10.25 -5.01
CA VAL A 389 -18.42 -9.47 -3.97
C VAL A 389 -18.14 -10.06 -2.59
N GLU A 390 -18.37 -11.37 -2.41
CA GLU A 390 -18.13 -12.07 -1.13
C GLU A 390 -16.67 -11.95 -0.69
N ARG A 391 -15.73 -12.10 -1.60
CA ARG A 391 -14.29 -11.92 -1.31
C ARG A 391 -13.99 -10.53 -0.78
N ILE A 392 -14.51 -9.48 -1.43
CA ILE A 392 -14.26 -8.10 -1.01
C ILE A 392 -14.96 -7.82 0.31
N VAL A 393 -16.24 -8.18 0.46
CA VAL A 393 -17.01 -7.94 1.69
C VAL A 393 -16.43 -8.71 2.87
N ASN A 394 -16.12 -9.99 2.70
CA ASN A 394 -15.55 -10.81 3.77
C ASN A 394 -14.10 -10.42 4.07
N GLY A 395 -13.31 -10.09 3.04
CA GLY A 395 -11.95 -9.58 3.20
C GLY A 395 -11.89 -8.21 3.84
N PHE A 396 -12.96 -7.42 3.73
CA PHE A 396 -13.02 -6.08 4.25
C PHE A 396 -12.90 -6.00 5.77
N VAL A 397 -13.41 -7.01 6.49
CA VAL A 397 -13.31 -7.15 7.95
C VAL A 397 -11.86 -7.03 8.44
N PHE A 398 -10.91 -7.59 7.69
CA PHE A 398 -9.48 -7.54 8.06
C PHE A 398 -8.87 -6.14 8.00
N ASN A 399 -9.53 -5.18 7.34
CA ASN A 399 -9.10 -3.78 7.38
C ASN A 399 -9.37 -3.12 8.74
N PHE A 400 -10.16 -3.76 9.61
CA PHE A 400 -10.58 -3.28 10.93
C PHE A 400 -10.19 -4.24 12.04
N GLU A 401 -9.25 -5.13 11.78
CA GLU A 401 -8.77 -6.16 12.71
C GLU A 401 -8.18 -5.58 13.99
N THR A 402 -7.58 -4.40 13.91
CA THR A 402 -6.98 -3.72 15.05
C THR A 402 -7.49 -2.28 15.17
N PRO A 403 -7.55 -1.72 16.38
CA PRO A 403 -7.91 -0.31 16.61
C PRO A 403 -7.06 0.66 15.79
N GLY A 404 -5.77 0.38 15.64
CA GLY A 404 -4.86 1.19 14.83
C GLY A 404 -5.22 1.22 13.34
N ARG A 405 -5.67 0.10 12.77
CA ARG A 405 -6.16 0.05 11.39
C ARG A 405 -7.44 0.86 11.22
N ILE A 406 -8.34 0.82 12.20
CA ILE A 406 -9.59 1.61 12.19
C ILE A 406 -9.27 3.10 12.17
N VAL A 407 -8.45 3.56 13.12
CA VAL A 407 -8.05 4.97 13.22
C VAL A 407 -7.32 5.42 11.96
N SER A 408 -6.33 4.67 11.48
CA SER A 408 -5.57 5.02 10.27
C SER A 408 -6.45 5.12 9.02
N ARG A 409 -7.45 4.26 8.91
CA ARG A 409 -8.41 4.29 7.80
C ARG A 409 -9.34 5.50 7.88
N THR A 410 -9.81 5.85 9.06
CA THR A 410 -10.62 7.06 9.26
C THR A 410 -9.79 8.32 8.96
N MET A 411 -8.51 8.36 9.36
CA MET A 411 -7.60 9.44 8.97
C MET A 411 -7.42 9.53 7.44
N PHE A 412 -7.37 8.38 6.76
CA PHE A 412 -7.33 8.37 5.29
C PHE A 412 -8.62 8.94 4.68
N TYR A 413 -9.79 8.58 5.19
CA TYR A 413 -11.06 9.13 4.70
C TYR A 413 -11.11 10.64 4.84
N LEU A 414 -10.71 11.17 6.00
CA LEU A 414 -10.60 12.62 6.21
C LEU A 414 -9.63 13.27 5.22
N ALA A 415 -8.47 12.65 4.99
CA ALA A 415 -7.47 13.20 4.08
C ALA A 415 -7.90 13.19 2.59
N GLN A 416 -8.86 12.35 2.24
CA GLN A 416 -9.43 12.26 0.88
C GLN A 416 -10.77 13.02 0.74
N ASP A 417 -11.17 13.78 1.75
CA ASP A 417 -12.49 14.46 1.79
C ASP A 417 -13.65 13.48 1.50
N LEU A 418 -13.56 12.26 2.05
CA LEU A 418 -14.63 11.27 1.95
C LEU A 418 -15.62 11.45 3.11
N PRO A 419 -16.91 11.12 2.93
CA PRO A 419 -17.91 11.19 3.98
C PRO A 419 -17.54 10.31 5.19
N SER A 420 -17.95 10.69 6.40
CA SER A 420 -17.71 9.89 7.62
C SER A 420 -18.34 8.48 7.55
N ASP A 421 -19.46 8.35 6.82
CA ASP A 421 -20.14 7.07 6.54
C ASP A 421 -19.62 6.35 5.26
N TRP A 422 -18.43 6.73 4.78
CA TRP A 422 -17.84 6.14 3.56
C TRP A 422 -17.79 4.62 3.58
N LEU A 423 -17.46 4.04 4.73
CA LEU A 423 -17.39 2.59 4.90
C LEU A 423 -18.72 1.91 4.58
N GLU A 424 -19.82 2.42 5.13
CA GLU A 424 -21.16 1.89 4.91
C GLU A 424 -21.56 2.05 3.44
N ARG A 425 -21.31 3.22 2.85
CA ARG A 425 -21.55 3.48 1.42
C ARG A 425 -20.78 2.53 0.53
N TYR A 426 -19.49 2.32 0.82
CA TYR A 426 -18.64 1.41 0.06
C TYR A 426 -19.17 -0.02 0.09
N LEU A 427 -19.46 -0.58 1.27
CA LEU A 427 -20.00 -1.94 1.39
C LEU A 427 -21.35 -2.09 0.69
N ASN A 428 -22.25 -1.13 0.88
CA ASN A 428 -23.55 -1.12 0.20
C ASN A 428 -23.39 -1.01 -1.33
N GLY A 429 -22.46 -0.20 -1.80
CA GLY A 429 -22.15 -0.05 -3.22
C GLY A 429 -21.62 -1.35 -3.84
N ILE A 430 -20.64 -1.98 -3.19
CA ILE A 430 -20.07 -3.27 -3.63
C ILE A 430 -21.13 -4.37 -3.70
N GLN A 431 -22.02 -4.49 -2.71
CA GLN A 431 -23.06 -5.51 -2.64
C GLN A 431 -24.15 -5.35 -3.73
N ARG A 432 -24.30 -4.16 -4.31
CA ARG A 432 -25.29 -3.86 -5.37
C ARG A 432 -24.74 -4.03 -6.78
N VAL A 433 -23.47 -4.36 -6.93
CA VAL A 433 -22.85 -4.54 -8.27
C VAL A 433 -23.48 -5.72 -8.98
N THR A 434 -23.85 -5.54 -10.26
CA THR A 434 -24.41 -6.57 -11.13
C THR A 434 -23.45 -6.93 -12.26
N ALA A 435 -23.70 -8.06 -12.92
CA ALA A 435 -22.93 -8.49 -14.08
C ALA A 435 -23.02 -7.49 -15.23
N GLU A 436 -24.21 -6.92 -15.47
CA GLU A 436 -24.45 -5.88 -16.46
C GLU A 436 -23.68 -4.60 -16.13
N GLY A 437 -23.68 -4.17 -14.85
CA GLY A 437 -22.92 -3.00 -14.41
C GLY A 437 -21.41 -3.16 -14.63
N ILE A 438 -20.87 -4.35 -14.43
CA ILE A 438 -19.46 -4.66 -14.71
C ILE A 438 -19.21 -4.63 -16.23
N HIS A 439 -20.07 -5.28 -17.02
CA HIS A 439 -19.97 -5.26 -18.48
C HIS A 439 -20.00 -3.81 -19.02
N ASP A 440 -20.94 -3.01 -18.56
CA ASP A 440 -21.07 -1.60 -18.95
C ASP A 440 -19.81 -0.80 -18.59
N ALA A 441 -19.19 -1.07 -17.43
CA ALA A 441 -17.95 -0.43 -17.03
C ALA A 441 -16.80 -0.81 -17.98
N PHE A 442 -16.64 -2.10 -18.33
CA PHE A 442 -15.62 -2.52 -19.30
C PHE A 442 -15.93 -2.02 -20.71
N ALA A 443 -17.18 -2.09 -21.17
CA ALA A 443 -17.59 -1.61 -22.49
C ALA A 443 -17.30 -0.10 -22.67
N ARG A 444 -17.44 0.68 -21.61
CA ARG A 444 -17.21 2.13 -21.62
C ARG A 444 -15.75 2.52 -21.45
N HIS A 445 -15.03 1.86 -20.55
CA HIS A 445 -13.73 2.34 -20.09
C HIS A 445 -12.56 1.50 -20.63
N LEU A 446 -12.74 0.27 -21.11
CA LEU A 446 -11.66 -0.51 -21.71
C LEU A 446 -11.47 -0.14 -23.19
N ARG A 447 -10.28 0.35 -23.52
CA ARG A 447 -9.87 0.83 -24.84
C ARG A 447 -8.61 0.10 -25.29
N PRO A 448 -8.70 -1.16 -25.78
CA PRO A 448 -7.52 -1.96 -26.11
C PRO A 448 -6.59 -1.30 -27.16
N ALA A 449 -7.14 -0.50 -28.06
CA ALA A 449 -6.37 0.22 -29.08
C ALA A 449 -5.53 1.38 -28.51
N GLU A 450 -5.81 1.81 -27.28
CA GLU A 450 -5.09 2.91 -26.61
C GLU A 450 -4.07 2.39 -25.59
N MET A 451 -3.80 1.08 -25.55
CA MET A 451 -2.82 0.49 -24.63
C MET A 451 -1.41 0.96 -24.93
N MET A 452 -0.76 1.44 -23.89
CA MET A 452 0.70 1.56 -23.84
C MET A 452 1.24 0.23 -23.30
N ILE A 453 2.13 -0.41 -24.03
CA ILE A 453 2.72 -1.70 -23.66
C ILE A 453 4.22 -1.51 -23.46
N LEU A 454 4.69 -1.58 -22.23
CA LEU A 454 6.10 -1.51 -21.93
C LEU A 454 6.64 -2.93 -21.67
N ILE A 455 7.69 -3.28 -22.39
CA ILE A 455 8.38 -4.57 -22.31
C ILE A 455 9.82 -4.32 -21.86
N VAL A 456 10.25 -4.97 -20.78
CA VAL A 456 11.66 -5.05 -20.38
C VAL A 456 12.13 -6.47 -20.63
N GLY A 457 13.03 -6.69 -21.57
CA GLY A 457 13.48 -8.03 -21.92
C GLY A 457 14.45 -8.07 -23.10
N ASP A 458 14.80 -9.28 -23.52
CA ASP A 458 15.69 -9.55 -24.65
C ASP A 458 14.88 -9.64 -25.96
N PRO A 459 14.97 -8.63 -26.85
CA PRO A 459 14.19 -8.60 -28.09
C PRO A 459 14.56 -9.71 -29.06
N ASP A 460 15.78 -10.22 -29.03
CA ASP A 460 16.22 -11.27 -29.95
C ASP A 460 15.64 -12.63 -29.52
N ARG A 461 15.44 -12.86 -28.23
CA ARG A 461 14.77 -14.04 -27.69
C ARG A 461 13.24 -13.94 -27.78
N ILE A 462 12.67 -12.74 -27.65
CA ILE A 462 11.21 -12.49 -27.81
C ILE A 462 10.82 -12.59 -29.28
N GLY A 463 11.66 -12.05 -30.17
CA GLY A 463 11.41 -11.91 -31.60
C GLY A 463 11.03 -10.47 -31.98
N ARG A 464 11.93 -9.73 -32.59
CA ARG A 464 11.74 -8.31 -32.96
C ARG A 464 10.52 -8.10 -33.86
N ASP A 465 10.31 -9.00 -34.83
CA ASP A 465 9.16 -8.91 -35.73
C ASP A 465 7.83 -9.13 -34.99
N ALA A 466 7.82 -10.02 -33.99
CA ALA A 466 6.65 -10.27 -33.18
C ALA A 466 6.32 -9.09 -32.25
N ILE A 467 7.34 -8.41 -31.70
CA ILE A 467 7.16 -7.17 -30.95
C ILE A 467 6.56 -6.08 -31.86
N ALA A 468 7.13 -5.92 -33.09
CA ALA A 468 6.66 -4.92 -34.05
C ALA A 468 5.22 -5.19 -34.54
N ALA A 469 4.76 -6.42 -34.50
CA ALA A 469 3.38 -6.77 -34.86
C ALA A 469 2.34 -6.25 -33.84
N LEU A 470 2.73 -5.99 -32.60
CA LEU A 470 1.85 -5.39 -31.59
C LEU A 470 1.54 -3.90 -31.83
N GLY A 471 2.40 -3.20 -32.60
CA GLY A 471 2.24 -1.77 -32.87
C GLY A 471 3.56 -1.05 -33.10
N PRO A 472 3.54 0.30 -33.20
CA PRO A 472 4.74 1.11 -33.30
C PRO A 472 5.66 0.89 -32.08
N VAL A 473 6.95 0.60 -32.34
CA VAL A 473 7.93 0.31 -31.29
C VAL A 473 8.84 1.52 -31.04
N THR A 474 8.90 1.94 -29.79
CA THR A 474 9.88 2.93 -29.30
C THR A 474 10.85 2.25 -28.35
N VAL A 475 12.14 2.24 -28.71
CA VAL A 475 13.20 1.74 -27.82
C VAL A 475 13.59 2.83 -26.83
N LEU A 476 13.54 2.51 -25.54
CA LEU A 476 13.90 3.43 -24.46
C LEU A 476 15.35 3.19 -24.06
N ASP A 477 16.13 4.26 -24.06
CA ASP A 477 17.50 4.25 -23.56
C ASP A 477 17.47 4.53 -22.04
N ILE A 478 17.97 3.59 -21.26
CA ILE A 478 18.08 3.71 -19.80
C ILE A 478 19.58 3.88 -19.48
N ASN A 479 20.02 5.12 -19.47
CA ASN A 479 21.36 5.47 -19.02
C ASN A 479 21.41 5.79 -17.53
#